data_4919a79c23b22f04176d85d9e052a695
#
_entry.id   4919a79c23b22f04176d85d9e052a695
#
_cell.length_a   1.000
_cell.length_b   1.000
_cell.length_c   1.000
_cell.angle_alpha   90.00
_cell.angle_beta   90.00
_cell.angle_gamma   90.00
#
_symmetry.space_group_name_H-M   'P 1'
#
loop_
_entity.id
_entity.type
_entity.pdbx_description
1 polymer ?
#
loop_
_entity_poly.entity_id
_entity_poly.type
_entity_poly.pdbx_seq_one_letter_code
_entity_poly.pdbx_strand_id
1 'polypeptide(L)'
;VVKAYTTRVGEGPFPTELLDDMGERLRTEGGEYGVTTGRPRRCGWHDAVVTRYAARVNGLTDLVMTKLDVLTGHETIPVCVAYDIDGTVTQEMPLTQSDFHHAAPVYEELPGWSEDISEVRSFADLPQAAQDYVLRIEELARCRISAIGVGPGREATISRHSLIG
;
A
#
# COMPACT_ATOMS: atom_id res chain seq x y z
N VAL A 1 -2.63 8.65 6.70
CA VAL A 1 -2.49 7.19 6.88
C VAL A 1 -2.62 6.50 5.53
N VAL A 2 -1.74 5.56 5.24
CA VAL A 2 -1.74 4.72 4.04
C VAL A 2 -1.62 3.26 4.48
N LYS A 3 -2.25 2.34 3.74
CA LYS A 3 -2.02 0.90 3.97
C LYS A 3 -0.83 0.41 3.15
N ALA A 4 -0.23 -0.70 3.56
CA ALA A 4 0.80 -1.38 2.79
C ALA A 4 0.29 -1.95 1.44
N TYR A 5 -1.02 -2.04 1.25
CA TYR A 5 -1.71 -2.39 0.01
C TYR A 5 -2.89 -1.42 -0.21
N THR A 6 -3.55 -1.47 -1.36
CA THR A 6 -4.64 -0.55 -1.68
C THR A 6 -6.01 -1.17 -1.45
N THR A 7 -6.94 -0.40 -0.88
CA THR A 7 -8.34 -0.81 -0.76
C THR A 7 -9.26 0.28 -1.28
N ARG A 8 -10.41 -0.13 -1.83
CA ARG A 8 -11.45 0.78 -2.30
C ARG A 8 -12.83 0.31 -1.84
N VAL A 9 -13.68 1.28 -1.52
CA VAL A 9 -15.11 1.08 -1.26
C VAL A 9 -15.89 1.70 -2.41
N GLY A 10 -16.92 1.00 -2.88
CA GLY A 10 -17.80 1.47 -3.96
C GLY A 10 -17.22 1.30 -5.37
N GLU A 11 -17.95 1.83 -6.33
CA GLU A 11 -17.65 1.75 -7.75
C GLU A 11 -16.51 2.69 -8.16
N GLY A 12 -16.03 2.52 -9.38
CA GLY A 12 -15.04 3.37 -10.00
C GLY A 12 -13.71 2.68 -10.27
N PRO A 13 -12.77 3.36 -10.95
CA PRO A 13 -11.51 2.78 -11.39
C PRO A 13 -10.63 2.35 -10.21
N PHE A 14 -10.02 1.20 -10.37
CA PHE A 14 -9.07 0.64 -9.41
C PHE A 14 -8.00 -0.16 -10.19
N PRO A 15 -6.99 0.49 -10.76
CA PRO A 15 -6.04 -0.16 -11.66
C PRO A 15 -5.33 -1.36 -11.06
N THR A 16 -5.03 -1.33 -9.77
CA THR A 16 -4.32 -2.43 -9.08
C THR A 16 -5.24 -3.47 -8.44
N GLU A 17 -6.56 -3.41 -8.70
CA GLU A 17 -7.52 -4.38 -8.13
C GLU A 17 -7.17 -5.82 -8.49
N LEU A 18 -7.26 -6.70 -7.51
CA LEU A 18 -7.08 -8.13 -7.66
C LEU A 18 -8.43 -8.84 -7.52
N LEU A 19 -8.86 -9.49 -8.59
CA LEU A 19 -10.13 -10.23 -8.67
C LEU A 19 -9.93 -11.75 -8.55
N ASP A 20 -8.79 -12.16 -8.05
CA ASP A 20 -8.32 -13.53 -7.89
C ASP A 20 -8.18 -13.93 -6.41
N ASP A 21 -7.64 -15.11 -6.16
CA ASP A 21 -7.39 -15.65 -4.81
C ASP A 21 -6.47 -14.74 -3.98
N MET A 22 -5.59 -13.98 -4.64
CA MET A 22 -4.70 -13.04 -3.97
C MET A 22 -5.48 -11.84 -3.40
N GLY A 23 -6.42 -11.30 -4.16
CA GLY A 23 -7.32 -10.25 -3.68
C GLY A 23 -8.19 -10.72 -2.52
N GLU A 24 -8.65 -11.98 -2.55
CA GLU A 24 -9.39 -12.59 -1.45
C GLU A 24 -8.52 -12.79 -0.21
N ARG A 25 -7.27 -13.21 -0.40
CA ARG A 25 -6.30 -13.35 0.69
C ARG A 25 -6.06 -12.01 1.38
N LEU A 26 -5.75 -10.94 0.64
CA LEU A 26 -5.57 -9.60 1.21
C LEU A 26 -6.81 -9.12 1.97
N ARG A 27 -8.01 -9.42 1.44
CA ARG A 27 -9.28 -9.07 2.09
C ARG A 27 -9.47 -9.79 3.42
N THR A 28 -9.22 -11.10 3.44
CA THR A 28 -9.44 -11.94 4.62
C THR A 28 -8.40 -11.66 5.69
N GLU A 29 -7.12 -11.70 5.35
CA GLU A 29 -6.01 -11.45 6.29
C GLU A 29 -6.02 -10.00 6.78
N GLY A 30 -6.34 -9.06 5.90
CA GLY A 30 -6.47 -7.65 6.23
C GLY A 30 -7.78 -7.29 6.96
N GLY A 31 -8.75 -8.20 7.08
CA GLY A 31 -10.06 -7.89 7.66
C GLY A 31 -10.78 -6.77 6.89
N GLU A 32 -10.69 -6.77 5.56
CA GLU A 32 -11.16 -5.67 4.71
C GLU A 32 -12.67 -5.79 4.44
N TYR A 33 -13.43 -5.58 5.50
CA TYR A 33 -14.91 -5.56 5.50
C TYR A 33 -15.42 -4.28 6.16
N GLY A 34 -16.58 -3.82 5.72
CA GLY A 34 -17.24 -2.68 6.35
C GLY A 34 -17.68 -3.02 7.77
N VAL A 35 -17.30 -2.21 8.75
CA VAL A 35 -17.60 -2.46 10.17
C VAL A 35 -19.11 -2.59 10.42
N THR A 36 -19.91 -1.75 9.79
CA THR A 36 -21.37 -1.72 9.99
C THR A 36 -22.11 -2.66 9.04
N THR A 37 -21.67 -2.74 7.79
CA THR A 37 -22.40 -3.45 6.73
C THR A 37 -21.88 -4.85 6.44
N GLY A 38 -20.68 -5.19 6.91
CA GLY A 38 -19.98 -6.42 6.55
C GLY A 38 -19.60 -6.52 5.07
N ARG A 39 -19.84 -5.49 4.26
CA ARG A 39 -19.53 -5.53 2.83
C ARG A 39 -18.04 -5.67 2.59
N PRO A 40 -17.61 -6.60 1.68
CA PRO A 40 -16.22 -6.74 1.33
C PRO A 40 -15.71 -5.49 0.63
N ARG A 41 -14.50 -5.06 0.99
CA ARG A 41 -13.77 -4.02 0.26
C ARG A 41 -13.04 -4.64 -0.93
N ARG A 42 -12.89 -3.87 -1.98
CA ARG A 42 -12.03 -4.20 -3.10
C ARG A 42 -10.59 -4.05 -2.65
N CYS A 43 -9.73 -5.02 -2.98
CA CYS A 43 -8.33 -5.03 -2.56
C CYS A 43 -7.40 -5.16 -3.77
N GLY A 44 -6.21 -4.59 -3.68
CA GLY A 44 -5.19 -4.67 -4.72
C GLY A 44 -3.82 -4.31 -4.18
N TRP A 45 -2.79 -4.50 -5.02
CA TRP A 45 -1.43 -4.14 -4.66
C TRP A 45 -1.28 -2.63 -4.39
N HIS A 46 -0.25 -2.25 -3.67
CA HIS A 46 0.01 -0.84 -3.37
C HIS A 46 0.17 -0.03 -4.65
N ASP A 47 -0.59 1.05 -4.75
CA ASP A 47 -0.57 1.98 -5.89
C ASP A 47 0.24 3.23 -5.50
N ALA A 48 1.50 3.24 -5.92
CA ALA A 48 2.38 4.35 -5.61
C ALA A 48 2.09 5.60 -6.45
N VAL A 49 1.41 5.47 -7.61
CA VAL A 49 0.96 6.63 -8.41
C VAL A 49 -0.10 7.40 -7.63
N VAL A 50 -1.10 6.69 -7.09
CA VAL A 50 -2.16 7.29 -6.25
C VAL A 50 -1.57 7.87 -4.97
N THR A 51 -0.67 7.14 -4.29
CA THR A 51 -0.07 7.59 -3.02
C THR A 51 0.75 8.86 -3.22
N ARG A 52 1.56 8.94 -4.29
CA ARG A 52 2.34 10.12 -4.64
C ARG A 52 1.44 11.31 -4.99
N TYR A 53 0.40 11.07 -5.77
CA TYR A 53 -0.57 12.12 -6.11
C TYR A 53 -1.25 12.65 -4.84
N ALA A 54 -1.71 11.76 -3.96
CA ALA A 54 -2.34 12.13 -2.69
C ALA A 54 -1.39 12.95 -1.80
N ALA A 55 -0.13 12.53 -1.69
CA ALA A 55 0.88 13.26 -0.92
C ALA A 55 1.06 14.69 -1.44
N ARG A 56 1.15 14.85 -2.76
CA ARG A 56 1.33 16.16 -3.41
C ARG A 56 0.13 17.08 -3.23
N VAL A 57 -1.09 16.61 -3.53
CA VAL A 57 -2.28 17.47 -3.52
C VAL A 57 -2.74 17.83 -2.11
N ASN A 58 -2.41 17.03 -1.12
CA ASN A 58 -2.72 17.30 0.28
C ASN A 58 -1.57 17.96 1.05
N GLY A 59 -0.41 18.19 0.42
CA GLY A 59 0.76 18.79 1.07
C GLY A 59 1.26 17.95 2.24
N LEU A 60 1.25 16.61 2.12
CA LEU A 60 1.65 15.72 3.20
C LEU A 60 3.16 15.79 3.42
N THR A 61 3.56 15.90 4.68
CA THR A 61 4.95 15.84 5.13
C THR A 61 5.35 14.44 5.56
N ASP A 62 4.38 13.69 6.08
CA ASP A 62 4.58 12.38 6.67
C ASP A 62 3.41 11.45 6.35
N LEU A 63 3.72 10.17 6.21
CA LEU A 63 2.78 9.07 6.10
C LEU A 63 2.91 8.16 7.33
N VAL A 64 1.79 7.59 7.75
CA VAL A 64 1.74 6.44 8.65
C VAL A 64 1.29 5.25 7.83
N MET A 65 2.17 4.28 7.62
CA MET A 65 1.82 3.02 6.95
C MET A 65 1.20 2.06 7.94
N THR A 66 0.13 1.40 7.55
CA THR A 66 -0.56 0.38 8.37
C THR A 66 -0.63 -0.94 7.64
N LYS A 67 -0.86 -2.03 8.39
CA LYS A 67 -1.11 -3.37 7.84
C LYS A 67 0.07 -3.95 7.05
N LEU A 68 1.30 -3.63 7.45
CA LEU A 68 2.48 -4.25 6.86
C LEU A 68 2.51 -5.77 7.12
N ASP A 69 2.04 -6.19 8.29
CA ASP A 69 1.88 -7.58 8.72
C ASP A 69 1.05 -8.44 7.76
N VAL A 70 0.05 -7.85 7.10
CA VAL A 70 -0.82 -8.54 6.13
C VAL A 70 -0.05 -9.03 4.90
N LEU A 71 1.10 -8.43 4.59
CA LEU A 71 1.95 -8.84 3.47
C LEU A 71 2.95 -9.97 3.83
N THR A 72 2.94 -10.46 5.05
CA THR A 72 3.77 -11.60 5.47
C THR A 72 3.39 -12.87 4.71
N GLY A 73 4.39 -13.67 4.32
CA GLY A 73 4.19 -14.95 3.63
C GLY A 73 4.03 -14.84 2.11
N HIS A 74 4.30 -13.68 1.53
CA HIS A 74 4.44 -13.51 0.09
C HIS A 74 5.91 -13.68 -0.33
N GLU A 75 6.16 -14.40 -1.42
CA GLU A 75 7.50 -14.54 -1.98
C GLU A 75 7.94 -13.24 -2.68
N THR A 76 7.03 -12.65 -3.43
CA THR A 76 7.20 -11.33 -4.07
C THR A 76 5.98 -10.46 -3.81
N ILE A 77 6.19 -9.16 -3.72
CA ILE A 77 5.14 -8.17 -3.50
C ILE A 77 5.21 -7.13 -4.62
N PRO A 78 4.26 -7.17 -5.58
CA PRO A 78 4.17 -6.17 -6.64
C PRO A 78 3.76 -4.81 -6.09
N VAL A 79 4.40 -3.76 -6.60
CA VAL A 79 4.05 -2.35 -6.34
C VAL A 79 3.80 -1.66 -7.67
N CYS A 80 2.65 -1.01 -7.83
CA CYS A 80 2.37 -0.24 -9.02
C CYS A 80 3.17 1.06 -9.00
N VAL A 81 4.10 1.19 -9.95
CA VAL A 81 5.01 2.34 -10.05
C VAL A 81 4.64 3.32 -11.16
N ALA A 82 3.83 2.88 -12.11
CA ALA A 82 3.35 3.66 -13.25
C ALA A 82 2.06 3.06 -13.80
N TYR A 83 1.42 3.78 -14.72
CA TYR A 83 0.31 3.28 -15.52
C TYR A 83 0.69 3.27 -17.00
N ASP A 84 0.26 2.23 -17.70
CA ASP A 84 0.19 2.22 -19.17
C ASP A 84 -1.24 2.61 -19.56
N ILE A 85 -1.36 3.70 -20.32
CA ILE A 85 -2.61 4.20 -20.88
C ILE A 85 -2.47 4.24 -22.39
N ASP A 86 -3.14 3.33 -23.07
CA ASP A 86 -3.12 3.23 -24.55
C ASP A 86 -1.69 3.17 -25.13
N GLY A 87 -0.77 2.44 -24.49
CA GLY A 87 0.62 2.28 -24.88
C GLY A 87 1.55 3.41 -24.43
N THR A 88 1.05 4.36 -23.63
CA THR A 88 1.86 5.43 -23.04
C THR A 88 2.05 5.20 -21.56
N VAL A 89 3.29 4.95 -21.14
CA VAL A 89 3.63 4.75 -19.72
C VAL A 89 3.82 6.09 -19.02
N THR A 90 3.09 6.31 -17.94
CA THR A 90 3.17 7.52 -17.13
C THR A 90 3.23 7.19 -15.63
N GLN A 91 3.99 7.99 -14.90
CA GLN A 91 4.02 7.96 -13.45
C GLN A 91 3.07 8.98 -12.82
N GLU A 92 2.39 9.78 -13.62
CA GLU A 92 1.46 10.79 -13.15
C GLU A 92 0.02 10.26 -13.12
N MET A 93 -0.77 10.81 -12.19
CA MET A 93 -2.19 10.49 -12.08
C MET A 93 -2.93 10.94 -13.35
N PRO A 94 -3.74 10.08 -13.98
CA PRO A 94 -4.55 10.47 -15.12
C PRO A 94 -5.48 11.65 -14.81
N LEU A 95 -5.61 12.56 -15.76
CA LEU A 95 -6.41 13.78 -15.59
C LEU A 95 -7.91 13.54 -15.78
N THR A 96 -8.27 12.51 -16.55
CA THR A 96 -9.67 12.17 -16.82
C THR A 96 -10.05 10.85 -16.18
N GLN A 97 -11.34 10.71 -15.87
CA GLN A 97 -11.85 9.44 -15.34
C GLN A 97 -11.75 8.33 -16.39
N SER A 98 -11.90 8.65 -17.67
CA SER A 98 -11.75 7.70 -18.76
C SER A 98 -10.35 7.11 -18.81
N ASP A 99 -9.32 7.96 -18.80
CA ASP A 99 -7.93 7.50 -18.80
C ASP A 99 -7.63 6.66 -17.56
N PHE A 100 -8.19 7.02 -16.42
CA PHE A 100 -8.01 6.24 -15.18
C PHE A 100 -8.72 4.87 -15.22
N HIS A 101 -9.84 4.77 -15.93
CA HIS A 101 -10.49 3.49 -16.18
C HIS A 101 -9.69 2.56 -17.10
N HIS A 102 -8.96 3.13 -18.06
CA HIS A 102 -8.13 2.39 -19.00
C HIS A 102 -6.68 2.19 -18.53
N ALA A 103 -6.33 2.75 -17.38
CA ALA A 103 -4.99 2.65 -16.85
C ALA A 103 -4.65 1.20 -16.44
N ALA A 104 -3.70 0.61 -17.13
CA ALA A 104 -3.14 -0.68 -16.76
C ALA A 104 -1.94 -0.46 -15.82
N PRO A 105 -1.87 -1.15 -14.66
CA PRO A 105 -0.77 -0.96 -13.73
C PRO A 105 0.53 -1.55 -14.28
N VAL A 106 1.62 -0.79 -14.14
CA VAL A 106 2.98 -1.26 -14.38
C VAL A 106 3.61 -1.56 -13.02
N TYR A 107 3.97 -2.82 -12.80
CA TYR A 107 4.46 -3.29 -11.53
C TYR A 107 5.99 -3.39 -11.49
N GLU A 108 6.54 -3.04 -10.34
CA GLU A 108 7.86 -3.44 -9.85
C GLU A 108 7.65 -4.53 -8.80
N GLU A 109 8.35 -5.66 -8.94
CA GLU A 109 8.30 -6.75 -7.98
C GLU A 109 9.37 -6.57 -6.91
N LEU A 110 8.96 -6.50 -5.66
CA LEU A 110 9.86 -6.44 -4.51
C LEU A 110 9.90 -7.79 -3.80
N PRO A 111 11.04 -8.18 -3.20
CA PRO A 111 11.12 -9.36 -2.36
C PRO A 111 10.12 -9.29 -1.20
N GLY A 112 9.45 -10.39 -0.91
CA GLY A 112 8.60 -10.53 0.26
C GLY A 112 9.35 -11.12 1.46
N TRP A 113 8.65 -11.41 2.53
CA TRP A 113 9.18 -12.00 3.75
C TRP A 113 8.20 -13.03 4.31
N SER A 114 8.71 -13.99 5.07
CA SER A 114 7.93 -15.06 5.70
C SER A 114 7.85 -14.95 7.22
N GLU A 115 8.71 -14.13 7.82
CA GLU A 115 8.79 -13.95 9.25
C GLU A 115 7.57 -13.19 9.78
N ASP A 116 7.01 -13.66 10.92
CA ASP A 116 5.97 -12.91 11.63
C ASP A 116 6.57 -11.63 12.22
N ILE A 117 6.04 -10.49 11.79
CA ILE A 117 6.49 -9.16 12.21
C ILE A 117 5.58 -8.52 13.27
N SER A 118 4.54 -9.22 13.73
CA SER A 118 3.51 -8.65 14.64
C SER A 118 4.08 -8.19 15.98
N GLU A 119 5.16 -8.82 16.45
CA GLU A 119 5.83 -8.50 17.71
C GLU A 119 7.06 -7.58 17.53
N VAL A 120 7.38 -7.18 16.32
CA VAL A 120 8.49 -6.25 16.05
C VAL A 120 8.12 -4.83 16.50
N ARG A 121 9.05 -4.16 17.20
CA ARG A 121 8.83 -2.82 17.77
C ARG A 121 9.87 -1.78 17.32
N SER A 122 10.88 -2.22 16.58
CA SER A 122 11.91 -1.36 16.00
C SER A 122 12.02 -1.60 14.50
N PHE A 123 12.23 -0.55 13.72
CA PHE A 123 12.38 -0.66 12.26
C PHE A 123 13.58 -1.54 11.88
N ALA A 124 14.67 -1.44 12.65
CA ALA A 124 15.88 -2.23 12.40
C ALA A 124 15.70 -3.74 12.64
N ASP A 125 14.68 -4.13 13.41
CA ASP A 125 14.39 -5.54 13.72
C ASP A 125 13.41 -6.17 12.69
N LEU A 126 12.87 -5.38 11.75
CA LEU A 126 12.11 -5.93 10.64
C LEU A 126 13.00 -6.75 9.71
N PRO A 127 12.48 -7.80 9.05
CA PRO A 127 13.18 -8.45 7.94
C PRO A 127 13.66 -7.42 6.91
N GLN A 128 14.82 -7.64 6.33
CA GLN A 128 15.39 -6.69 5.36
C GLN A 128 14.43 -6.37 4.21
N ALA A 129 13.73 -7.38 3.68
CA ALA A 129 12.75 -7.20 2.63
C ALA A 129 11.58 -6.29 3.05
N ALA A 130 11.13 -6.38 4.32
CA ALA A 130 10.09 -5.50 4.86
C ALA A 130 10.59 -4.06 5.01
N GLN A 131 11.85 -3.87 5.44
CA GLN A 131 12.48 -2.55 5.50
C GLN A 131 12.59 -1.95 4.09
N ASP A 132 13.07 -2.72 3.13
CA ASP A 132 13.24 -2.30 1.73
C ASP A 132 11.89 -1.94 1.09
N TYR A 133 10.83 -2.71 1.39
CA TYR A 133 9.47 -2.40 0.97
C TYR A 133 9.02 -1.01 1.46
N VAL A 134 9.15 -0.75 2.76
CA VAL A 134 8.77 0.54 3.36
C VAL A 134 9.56 1.69 2.74
N LEU A 135 10.89 1.53 2.60
CA LEU A 135 11.76 2.56 2.02
C LEU A 135 11.44 2.80 0.54
N ARG A 136 11.08 1.74 -0.20
CA ARG A 136 10.69 1.90 -1.60
C ARG A 136 9.37 2.64 -1.76
N ILE A 137 8.37 2.36 -0.93
CA ILE A 137 7.11 3.12 -0.93
C ILE A 137 7.36 4.59 -0.56
N GLU A 138 8.20 4.86 0.44
CA GLU A 138 8.60 6.21 0.84
C GLU A 138 9.21 6.99 -0.34
N GLU A 139 10.14 6.37 -1.07
CA GLU A 139 10.77 6.95 -2.27
C GLU A 139 9.75 7.22 -3.37
N LEU A 140 8.91 6.23 -3.72
CA LEU A 140 7.89 6.34 -4.76
C LEU A 140 6.82 7.39 -4.44
N ALA A 141 6.40 7.47 -3.19
CA ALA A 141 5.43 8.45 -2.71
C ALA A 141 6.02 9.87 -2.60
N ARG A 142 7.36 9.97 -2.57
CA ARG A 142 8.09 11.22 -2.26
C ARG A 142 7.61 11.86 -0.96
N CYS A 143 7.30 11.04 0.01
CA CYS A 143 6.77 11.44 1.31
C CYS A 143 7.22 10.46 2.38
N ARG A 144 7.80 10.98 3.46
CA ARG A 144 8.41 10.20 4.52
C ARG A 144 7.38 9.30 5.23
N ILE A 145 7.74 8.04 5.50
CA ILE A 145 6.94 7.13 6.32
C ILE A 145 7.49 7.17 7.75
N SER A 146 6.77 7.84 8.64
CA SER A 146 7.24 8.13 10.00
C SER A 146 6.77 7.11 11.04
N ALA A 147 5.74 6.34 10.75
CA ALA A 147 5.31 5.24 11.60
C ALA A 147 4.75 4.08 10.77
N ILE A 148 4.85 2.86 11.31
CA ILE A 148 4.45 1.62 10.63
C ILE A 148 3.65 0.76 11.60
N GLY A 149 2.42 0.39 11.20
CA GLY A 149 1.61 -0.60 11.91
C GLY A 149 1.91 -2.01 11.43
N VAL A 150 2.26 -2.88 12.35
CA VAL A 150 2.61 -4.29 12.13
C VAL A 150 1.62 -5.24 12.81
N GLY A 151 0.46 -4.74 13.18
CA GLY A 151 -0.63 -5.49 13.80
C GLY A 151 -1.80 -4.59 14.18
N PRO A 152 -2.92 -5.15 14.68
CA PRO A 152 -4.13 -4.40 14.99
C PRO A 152 -4.06 -3.62 16.30
N GLY A 153 -3.14 -3.97 17.20
CA GLY A 153 -2.98 -3.35 18.51
C GLY A 153 -2.29 -1.98 18.41
N ARG A 154 -2.60 -1.09 19.35
CA ARG A 154 -1.99 0.22 19.44
C ARG A 154 -0.48 0.15 19.66
N GLU A 155 -0.04 -0.83 20.41
CA GLU A 155 1.36 -1.16 20.70
C GLU A 155 2.10 -1.73 19.48
N ALA A 156 1.37 -2.25 18.48
CA ALA A 156 1.93 -2.78 17.24
C ALA A 156 2.28 -1.68 16.23
N THR A 157 2.79 -0.55 16.72
CA THR A 157 3.21 0.58 15.89
C THR A 157 4.69 0.88 16.11
N ILE A 158 5.46 0.77 15.04
CA ILE A 158 6.87 1.13 15.00
C ILE A 158 6.97 2.63 14.65
N SER A 159 7.60 3.42 15.50
CA SER A 159 7.92 4.82 15.24
C SER A 159 9.31 4.93 14.59
N ARG A 160 9.41 5.59 13.44
CA ARG A 160 10.67 5.86 12.73
C ARG A 160 11.14 7.32 12.91
N HIS A 161 10.19 8.23 12.88
CA HIS A 161 10.46 9.67 12.99
C HIS A 161 9.43 10.32 13.91
N SER A 162 9.79 11.43 14.57
CA SER A 162 8.83 12.20 15.35
C SER A 162 7.75 12.77 14.43
N LEU A 163 6.49 12.53 14.78
CA LEU A 163 5.31 13.14 14.12
C LEU A 163 4.93 14.48 14.76
N ILE A 164 5.50 14.76 15.93
CA ILE A 164 5.30 15.99 16.69
C ILE A 164 6.68 16.62 16.80
N GLY A 165 6.85 17.78 16.22
CA GLY A 165 8.11 18.53 16.26
C GLY A 165 8.44 19.09 17.65
#